data_e01296ae7ab082c3faf755c6815d9c05
#
_entry.id   e01296ae7ab082c3faf755c6815d9c05
#
_cell.length_a   1.000
_cell.length_b   1.000
_cell.length_c   1.000
_cell.angle_alpha   90.00
_cell.angle_beta   90.00
_cell.angle_gamma   90.00
#
_symmetry.space_group_name_H-M   'P 1'
#
loop_
_entity.id
_entity.type
_entity.pdbx_description
1 polymer ?
#
loop_
_entity_poly.entity_id
_entity_poly.type
_entity_poly.pdbx_seq_one_letter_code
_entity_poly.pdbx_strand_id
1 'polypeptide(L)'
;MRSIPVSRQLVSAVLIGALCLGALVAPEGIAAQSPDDRPRVALVLSGGGAKGAAHVGVLEVLERLRVPVDIVFATSMGAIVGGMYAAGY
;
A
#
# COMPACT_ATOMS: atom_id res chain seq x y z
N MET A 1 34.65 26.76 -20.05
CA MET A 1 33.70 26.59 -18.94
C MET A 1 33.23 25.14 -18.95
N ARG A 2 33.76 24.33 -18.08
CA ARG A 2 33.28 22.97 -17.93
C ARG A 2 32.08 22.99 -17.02
N SER A 3 30.90 22.78 -17.58
CA SER A 3 29.70 22.50 -16.81
C SER A 3 29.94 21.18 -16.06
N ILE A 4 30.08 21.27 -14.75
CA ILE A 4 30.08 20.10 -13.89
C ILE A 4 28.69 19.47 -14.02
N PRO A 5 28.57 18.23 -14.53
CA PRO A 5 27.29 17.56 -14.46
C PRO A 5 27.00 17.35 -12.99
N VAL A 6 26.11 18.15 -12.43
CA VAL A 6 25.51 17.88 -11.11
C VAL A 6 24.85 16.53 -11.26
N SER A 7 25.60 15.58 -10.82
CA SER A 7 25.59 14.23 -11.33
C SER A 7 24.27 13.57 -10.97
N ARG A 8 23.70 12.91 -11.95
CA ARG A 8 22.66 11.88 -11.82
C ARG A 8 22.90 10.97 -10.59
N GLN A 9 24.15 10.84 -10.16
CA GLN A 9 24.57 10.13 -8.97
C GLN A 9 24.11 10.80 -7.66
N LEU A 10 24.13 12.14 -7.56
CA LEU A 10 23.65 12.86 -6.38
C LEU A 10 22.12 12.75 -6.26
N VAL A 11 21.42 12.85 -7.38
CA VAL A 11 19.96 12.68 -7.41
C VAL A 11 19.57 11.25 -7.05
N SER A 12 20.30 10.27 -7.58
CA SER A 12 20.08 8.86 -7.24
C SER A 12 20.39 8.56 -5.76
N ALA A 13 21.46 9.15 -5.21
CA ALA A 13 21.80 8.97 -3.79
C ALA A 13 20.75 9.59 -2.87
N VAL A 14 20.19 10.75 -3.23
CA VAL A 14 19.13 11.42 -2.46
C VAL A 14 17.81 10.61 -2.54
N LEU A 15 17.48 10.09 -3.71
CA LEU A 15 16.28 9.27 -3.89
C LEU A 15 16.36 7.93 -3.14
N ILE A 16 17.52 7.28 -3.19
CA ILE A 16 17.76 6.03 -2.44
C ILE A 16 17.78 6.30 -0.93
N GLY A 17 18.39 7.40 -0.49
CA GLY A 17 18.39 7.81 0.90
C GLY A 17 16.99 8.12 1.44
N ALA A 18 16.17 8.79 0.67
CA ALA A 18 14.77 9.08 1.02
C ALA A 18 13.92 7.79 1.08
N LEU A 19 14.17 6.85 0.18
CA LEU A 19 13.48 5.56 0.16
C LEU A 19 13.87 4.69 1.37
N CYS A 20 15.15 4.71 1.75
CA CYS A 20 15.63 3.97 2.93
C CYS A 20 15.17 4.60 4.25
N LEU A 21 15.07 5.93 4.31
CA LEU A 21 14.59 6.62 5.52
C LEU A 21 13.10 6.37 5.78
N GLY A 22 12.31 6.20 4.71
CA GLY A 22 10.90 5.81 4.81
C GLY A 22 10.69 4.39 5.34
N ALA A 23 11.68 3.51 5.19
CA ALA A 23 11.60 2.12 5.66
C ALA A 23 11.90 1.98 7.17
N LEU A 24 12.49 3.00 7.82
CA LEU A 24 12.79 2.97 9.26
C LEU A 24 11.65 3.46 10.15
N VAL A 25 10.61 4.03 9.58
CA VAL A 25 9.38 4.32 10.33
C VAL A 25 8.51 3.07 10.29
N ALA A 26 8.90 2.06 11.07
CA ALA A 26 7.98 0.99 11.38
C ALA A 26 6.79 1.61 12.16
N PRO A 27 5.55 1.43 11.73
CA PRO A 27 4.41 1.84 12.54
C PRO A 27 4.40 0.96 13.79
N GLU A 28 4.99 1.46 14.86
CA GLU A 28 4.76 0.89 16.17
C GLU A 28 3.29 1.10 16.50
N GLY A 29 2.54 0.00 16.57
CA GLY A 29 1.24 0.05 17.19
C GLY A 29 0.03 -0.32 16.37
N ILE A 30 0.10 -1.34 15.51
CA ILE A 30 -1.12 -2.05 15.11
C ILE A 30 -1.24 -3.33 15.92
N ALA A 31 -1.22 -3.20 17.23
CA ALA A 31 -1.66 -4.22 18.16
C ALA A 31 -2.90 -3.71 18.91
N ALA A 32 -3.89 -3.18 18.19
CA ALA A 32 -5.20 -3.02 18.75
C ALA A 32 -5.82 -4.41 18.86
N GLN A 33 -5.77 -4.99 20.06
CA GLN A 33 -6.51 -6.20 20.36
C GLN A 33 -7.99 -5.87 20.20
N SER A 34 -8.60 -6.42 19.15
CA SER A 34 -10.06 -6.41 19.04
C SER A 34 -10.66 -7.26 20.15
N PRO A 35 -11.78 -6.84 20.74
CA PRO A 35 -12.51 -7.69 21.68
C PRO A 35 -13.14 -8.92 21.01
N ASP A 36 -13.01 -9.05 19.71
CA ASP A 36 -13.56 -10.15 18.93
C ASP A 36 -12.53 -11.27 18.82
N ASP A 37 -12.87 -12.47 19.26
CA ASP A 37 -12.04 -13.70 19.19
C ASP A 37 -11.87 -14.23 17.75
N ARG A 38 -12.40 -13.55 16.71
CA ARG A 38 -12.26 -13.96 15.32
C ARG A 38 -10.88 -13.63 14.75
N PRO A 39 -10.34 -14.43 13.85
CA PRO A 39 -9.14 -14.08 13.10
C PRO A 39 -9.31 -12.76 12.34
N ARG A 40 -8.31 -11.89 12.39
CA ARG A 40 -8.30 -10.66 11.61
C ARG A 40 -7.91 -10.96 10.16
N VAL A 41 -8.60 -10.35 9.25
CA VAL A 41 -8.37 -10.49 7.81
C VAL A 41 -7.60 -9.27 7.29
N ALA A 42 -6.40 -9.51 6.79
CA ALA A 42 -5.63 -8.50 6.08
C ALA A 42 -5.75 -8.72 4.58
N LEU A 43 -6.13 -7.68 3.86
CA LEU A 43 -6.20 -7.66 2.41
C LEU A 43 -4.93 -7.03 1.84
N VAL A 44 -4.24 -7.73 0.94
CA VAL A 44 -3.05 -7.24 0.26
C VAL A 44 -3.34 -7.05 -1.22
N LEU A 45 -3.27 -5.80 -1.69
CA LEU A 45 -3.52 -5.44 -3.08
C LEU A 45 -2.22 -4.99 -3.75
N SER A 46 -1.79 -5.72 -4.75
CA SER A 46 -0.58 -5.42 -5.52
C SER A 46 -0.81 -4.31 -6.54
N GLY A 47 0.29 -3.80 -7.09
CA GLY A 47 0.25 -2.95 -8.27
C GLY A 47 -0.14 -3.75 -9.54
N GLY A 48 -0.06 -3.09 -10.68
CA GLY A 48 -0.27 -3.73 -11.98
C GLY A 48 -0.88 -2.83 -13.04
N GLY A 49 -0.87 -1.53 -12.82
CA GLY A 49 -1.45 -0.55 -13.76
C GLY A 49 -2.91 -0.88 -14.08
N ALA A 50 -3.26 -0.90 -15.37
CA ALA A 50 -4.62 -1.20 -15.82
C ALA A 50 -5.17 -2.57 -15.33
N LYS A 51 -4.28 -3.54 -15.12
CA LYS A 51 -4.65 -4.86 -14.59
C LYS A 51 -5.12 -4.79 -13.13
N GLY A 52 -4.77 -3.73 -12.42
CA GLY A 52 -5.24 -3.48 -11.06
C GLY A 52 -6.76 -3.29 -10.96
N ALA A 53 -7.45 -3.03 -12.07
CA ALA A 53 -8.91 -3.04 -12.11
C ALA A 53 -9.52 -4.38 -11.71
N ALA A 54 -8.77 -5.49 -11.85
CA ALA A 54 -9.21 -6.81 -11.39
C ALA A 54 -9.43 -6.86 -9.87
N HIS A 55 -8.78 -6.00 -9.09
CA HIS A 55 -9.00 -5.90 -7.64
C HIS A 55 -10.45 -5.56 -7.32
N VAL A 56 -11.11 -4.75 -8.14
CA VAL A 56 -12.52 -4.38 -7.93
C VAL A 56 -13.42 -5.62 -7.93
N GLY A 57 -13.24 -6.51 -8.90
CA GLY A 57 -14.00 -7.76 -8.96
C GLY A 57 -13.78 -8.67 -7.74
N VAL A 58 -12.56 -8.70 -7.22
CA VAL A 58 -12.26 -9.46 -5.99
C VAL A 58 -12.95 -8.83 -4.79
N LEU A 59 -12.89 -7.51 -4.65
CA LEU A 59 -13.55 -6.77 -3.56
C LEU A 59 -15.07 -6.98 -3.58
N GLU A 60 -15.68 -6.94 -4.77
CA GLU A 60 -17.10 -7.23 -4.95
C GLU A 60 -17.51 -8.62 -4.40
N VAL A 61 -16.67 -9.62 -4.65
CA VAL A 61 -16.91 -10.98 -4.15
C VAL A 61 -16.76 -11.04 -2.64
N LEU A 62 -15.73 -10.40 -2.09
CA LEU A 62 -15.51 -10.33 -0.63
C LEU A 62 -16.69 -9.67 0.08
N GLU A 63 -17.19 -8.56 -0.46
CA GLU A 63 -18.36 -7.86 0.06
C GLU A 63 -19.61 -8.74 0.00
N ARG A 64 -19.85 -9.40 -1.14
CA ARG A 64 -20.98 -10.32 -1.32
C ARG A 64 -20.96 -11.48 -0.33
N LEU A 65 -19.77 -11.99 -0.06
CA LEU A 65 -19.55 -13.06 0.92
C LEU A 65 -19.49 -12.54 2.36
N ARG A 66 -19.57 -11.22 2.56
CA ARG A 66 -19.47 -10.56 3.86
C ARG A 66 -18.20 -10.93 4.62
N VAL A 67 -17.08 -11.04 3.89
CA VAL A 67 -15.77 -11.25 4.50
C VAL A 67 -15.33 -9.95 5.19
N PRO A 68 -15.15 -9.95 6.51
CA PRO A 68 -14.73 -8.73 7.21
C PRO A 68 -13.24 -8.47 6.93
N VAL A 69 -12.95 -7.38 6.24
CA VAL A 69 -11.58 -6.91 6.02
C VAL A 69 -11.23 -5.91 7.11
N ASP A 70 -10.22 -6.23 7.91
CA ASP A 70 -9.80 -5.41 9.04
C ASP A 70 -8.66 -4.45 8.68
N ILE A 71 -7.79 -4.86 7.76
CA ILE A 71 -6.61 -4.10 7.36
C ILE A 71 -6.41 -4.23 5.85
N VAL A 72 -6.03 -3.13 5.20
CA VAL A 72 -5.68 -3.12 3.77
C VAL A 72 -4.24 -2.69 3.61
N PHE A 73 -3.42 -3.53 2.99
CA PHE A 73 -2.08 -3.21 2.50
C PHE A 73 -2.13 -3.11 0.99
N ALA A 74 -1.60 -2.04 0.44
CA ALA A 74 -1.72 -1.84 -1.00
C ALA A 74 -0.56 -1.03 -1.58
N THR A 75 -0.26 -1.27 -2.86
CA THR A 75 0.76 -0.54 -3.60
C THR A 75 0.27 -0.18 -4.99
N SER A 76 0.72 0.96 -5.56
CA SER A 76 0.40 1.44 -6.91
C SER A 76 -1.12 1.45 -7.17
N MET A 77 -1.59 0.83 -8.24
CA MET A 77 -3.03 0.74 -8.56
C MET A 77 -3.82 0.08 -7.44
N GLY A 78 -3.25 -0.91 -6.76
CA GLY A 78 -3.85 -1.51 -5.57
C GLY A 78 -4.08 -0.50 -4.45
N ALA A 79 -3.21 0.51 -4.31
CA ALA A 79 -3.37 1.56 -3.31
C ALA A 79 -4.53 2.50 -3.65
N ILE A 80 -4.77 2.77 -4.94
CA ILE A 80 -5.94 3.55 -5.38
C ILE A 80 -7.22 2.79 -5.06
N VAL A 81 -7.31 1.55 -5.52
CA VAL A 81 -8.51 0.71 -5.32
C VAL A 81 -8.73 0.42 -3.83
N GLY A 82 -7.67 0.02 -3.12
CA GLY A 82 -7.74 -0.28 -1.68
C GLY A 82 -8.04 0.94 -0.82
N GLY A 83 -7.53 2.11 -1.20
CA GLY A 83 -7.83 3.38 -0.53
C GLY A 83 -9.29 3.78 -0.69
N MET A 84 -9.85 3.64 -1.89
CA MET A 84 -11.27 3.88 -2.14
C MET A 84 -12.14 2.90 -1.34
N TYR A 85 -11.79 1.62 -1.38
CA TYR A 85 -12.49 0.58 -0.61
C TYR A 85 -12.47 0.87 0.89
N ALA A 86 -11.31 1.23 1.46
CA ALA A 86 -11.19 1.57 2.87
C ALA A 86 -11.96 2.85 3.26
N ALA A 87 -12.18 3.75 2.30
CA ALA A 87 -12.98 4.97 2.48
C ALA A 87 -14.50 4.73 2.33
N GLY A 88 -14.92 3.52 1.98
CA GLY A 88 -16.33 3.15 1.87
C GLY A 88 -16.98 3.37 0.50
N TYR A 89 -16.16 3.45 -0.56
CA TYR A 89 -16.64 3.55 -1.96
C TYR A 89 -16.73 2.19 -2.63
#